data_51184bca64240752bbc500a9035129eb
#
_entry.id   51184bca64240752bbc500a9035129eb
#
_cell.length_a   1.000
_cell.length_b   1.000
_cell.length_c   1.000
_cell.angle_alpha   90.00
_cell.angle_beta   90.00
_cell.angle_gamma   90.00
#
_symmetry.space_group_name_H-M   'P 1'
#
loop_
_entity.id
_entity.type
_entity.pdbx_description
1 polymer ?
#
loop_
_entity_poly.entity_id
_entity_poly.type
_entity_poly.pdbx_seq_one_letter_code
_entity_poly.pdbx_strand_id
1 'polypeptide(L)'
;MSDFDIIVIGGGHAGIEAALASARLKKNTCLLTLKIENIGKMPCNPSVGGPAKGIVVREIDALGGQMAITADKTALQFKMLNGAKGPGVRALRVQSDKLAYKRMMQDICLHQENLTVIEGMASKLNVTNNKVTGVTLKDGTILNAKIVIVTTGTYMAGVNMISSEVTPGGPDLEPTTGDLSESLRELGLRTFRLKTGTPPRILRASIDFSKTKLEPGTEGFLHFSELTTREDVLPYDKQVCCHMTYTTPETHEYILGNLNKSSMYSGVVKGVGPRYCPSIEDKLVRFKDKPRHLLFLEPESLELDTIYLQGFSTSLPRDIQEKMVHSLPGFENAIIKKYAYAIEYDAIDPIQMKPSFESKIIENLFTAGQVNGTSGYEEAAGQGLLAGINACMKLDGKEPLILARNEAYIGVLVDDLTTKGTLEPYRLLTSRAEFRLLLRHDNADQRLIEYGRQIGLVSQERYDAYLSKMENIKKLEQYLSETTFVQDEEKVHAYLTSLGYESDAHIGINGIDLVKRPNVTTKELLATIGEEVDEEIANQCDIELKYAGYIDKAKREANKLKEMDGIKLGVDFNYDEVDNLSIEGRQKLTKYKPATVGQASRISGVNPADIAVLAIAIKQGKGR
;
A
#
# COMPACT_ATOMS: atom_id res chain seq x y z
N MET A 1 22.50 11.23 28.39
CA MET A 1 21.85 10.69 27.18
C MET A 1 20.69 11.60 26.83
N SER A 2 20.50 11.93 25.58
CA SER A 2 19.36 12.77 25.15
C SER A 2 18.07 11.93 25.24
N ASP A 3 17.07 12.44 25.94
CA ASP A 3 15.74 11.86 25.96
C ASP A 3 15.02 12.26 24.67
N PHE A 4 14.44 11.29 23.95
CA PHE A 4 13.63 11.52 22.76
C PHE A 4 12.14 11.60 23.12
N ASP A 5 11.37 12.33 22.33
CA ASP A 5 9.92 12.22 22.40
C ASP A 5 9.45 10.90 21.79
N ILE A 6 10.03 10.53 20.64
CA ILE A 6 9.67 9.33 19.87
C ILE A 6 10.93 8.61 19.41
N ILE A 7 10.99 7.29 19.61
CA ILE A 7 11.96 6.41 18.94
C ILE A 7 11.21 5.54 17.95
N VAL A 8 11.66 5.55 16.68
CA VAL A 8 11.19 4.67 15.61
C VAL A 8 12.25 3.61 15.35
N ILE A 9 11.89 2.33 15.47
CA ILE A 9 12.81 1.20 15.30
C ILE A 9 12.62 0.61 13.90
N GLY A 10 13.60 0.83 13.01
CA GLY A 10 13.65 0.30 11.65
C GLY A 10 13.57 1.38 10.58
N GLY A 11 14.53 1.38 9.64
CA GLY A 11 14.67 2.33 8.53
C GLY A 11 13.98 1.92 7.23
N GLY A 12 12.95 1.03 7.30
CA GLY A 12 12.11 0.68 6.16
C GLY A 12 11.02 1.74 5.89
N HIS A 13 10.13 1.47 4.91
CA HIS A 13 9.12 2.44 4.48
C HIS A 13 8.19 2.91 5.61
N ALA A 14 7.80 2.01 6.52
CA ALA A 14 7.02 2.39 7.70
C ALA A 14 7.79 3.29 8.64
N GLY A 15 9.06 2.96 8.91
CA GLY A 15 9.89 3.74 9.82
C GLY A 15 10.22 5.12 9.29
N ILE A 16 10.50 5.22 8.00
CA ILE A 16 10.78 6.51 7.34
C ILE A 16 9.55 7.44 7.46
N GLU A 17 8.38 6.96 7.07
CA GLU A 17 7.16 7.78 7.13
C GLU A 17 6.79 8.16 8.57
N ALA A 18 6.95 7.25 9.54
CA ALA A 18 6.71 7.55 10.94
C ALA A 18 7.70 8.58 11.50
N ALA A 19 8.99 8.43 11.18
CA ALA A 19 10.04 9.32 11.68
C ALA A 19 9.94 10.71 11.06
N LEU A 20 9.72 10.80 9.73
CA LEU A 20 9.56 12.07 9.03
C LEU A 20 8.30 12.81 9.51
N ALA A 21 7.16 12.11 9.64
CA ALA A 21 5.95 12.73 10.16
C ALA A 21 6.16 13.28 11.57
N SER A 22 6.78 12.51 12.45
CA SER A 22 7.06 12.91 13.84
C SER A 22 7.99 14.13 13.91
N ALA A 23 9.07 14.11 13.14
CA ALA A 23 10.05 15.20 13.12
C ALA A 23 9.48 16.49 12.50
N ARG A 24 8.70 16.37 11.41
CA ARG A 24 8.00 17.50 10.76
C ARG A 24 6.95 18.12 11.67
N LEU A 25 6.34 17.33 12.56
CA LEU A 25 5.47 17.79 13.63
C LEU A 25 6.24 18.26 14.88
N LYS A 26 7.54 18.54 14.71
CA LYS A 26 8.43 19.16 15.73
C LYS A 26 8.61 18.33 16.99
N LYS A 27 8.54 16.99 16.90
CA LYS A 27 8.90 16.09 18.00
C LYS A 27 10.38 15.70 17.87
N ASN A 28 11.11 15.72 18.98
CA ASN A 28 12.48 15.22 19.04
C ASN A 28 12.47 13.71 18.79
N THR A 29 12.80 13.30 17.56
CA THR A 29 12.60 11.95 17.05
C THR A 29 13.92 11.25 16.79
N CYS A 30 14.03 9.99 17.18
CA CYS A 30 15.14 9.10 16.82
C CYS A 30 14.66 8.07 15.79
N LEU A 31 15.34 7.95 14.66
CA LEU A 31 15.24 6.81 13.76
C LEU A 31 16.38 5.84 14.06
N LEU A 32 16.06 4.75 14.76
CA LEU A 32 17.02 3.69 15.09
C LEU A 32 17.01 2.65 13.98
N THR A 33 18.14 2.49 13.29
CA THR A 33 18.29 1.54 12.18
C THR A 33 19.52 0.67 12.37
N LEU A 34 19.52 -0.55 11.82
CA LEU A 34 20.70 -1.44 11.86
C LEU A 34 21.90 -0.82 11.15
N LYS A 35 21.65 -0.17 10.01
CA LYS A 35 22.65 0.54 9.21
C LYS A 35 21.97 1.70 8.49
N ILE A 36 22.60 2.87 8.49
CA ILE A 36 22.11 4.04 7.76
C ILE A 36 21.97 3.74 6.25
N GLU A 37 22.92 3.00 5.70
CA GLU A 37 22.90 2.60 4.28
C GLU A 37 21.67 1.76 3.88
N ASN A 38 20.91 1.22 4.83
CA ASN A 38 19.71 0.42 4.58
C ASN A 38 18.40 1.22 4.67
N ILE A 39 18.45 2.49 5.03
CA ILE A 39 17.27 3.36 5.02
C ILE A 39 16.70 3.41 3.59
N GLY A 40 15.41 3.13 3.45
CA GLY A 40 14.73 3.13 2.15
C GLY A 40 15.08 1.97 1.21
N LYS A 41 15.75 0.92 1.70
CA LYS A 41 16.09 -0.26 0.91
C LYS A 41 14.84 -0.97 0.39
N MET A 42 14.89 -1.35 -0.89
CA MET A 42 13.87 -2.14 -1.57
C MET A 42 14.38 -3.58 -1.80
N PRO A 43 14.26 -4.52 -0.84
CA PRO A 43 14.82 -5.87 -0.99
C PRO A 43 14.03 -6.75 -1.96
N CYS A 44 12.77 -6.43 -2.22
CA CYS A 44 11.92 -7.08 -3.20
C CYS A 44 11.80 -6.26 -4.49
N ASN A 45 10.66 -6.36 -5.16
CA ASN A 45 10.33 -5.65 -6.38
C ASN A 45 10.60 -4.14 -6.26
N PRO A 46 11.42 -3.53 -7.12
CA PRO A 46 11.70 -2.10 -7.09
C PRO A 46 10.57 -1.31 -7.75
N SER A 47 9.33 -1.51 -7.32
CA SER A 47 8.18 -0.77 -7.82
C SER A 47 7.27 -0.29 -6.70
N VAL A 48 6.66 0.88 -6.92
CA VAL A 48 5.72 1.54 -6.02
C VAL A 48 4.38 1.67 -6.74
N GLY A 49 3.27 1.39 -6.04
CA GLY A 49 1.93 1.53 -6.59
C GLY A 49 1.35 0.25 -7.20
N GLY A 50 0.45 0.44 -8.17
CA GLY A 50 -0.40 -0.61 -8.74
C GLY A 50 -1.80 -0.64 -8.14
N PRO A 51 -2.64 -1.65 -8.50
CA PRO A 51 -4.04 -1.68 -8.06
C PRO A 51 -4.19 -1.61 -6.54
N ALA A 52 -5.05 -0.74 -6.04
CA ALA A 52 -5.21 -0.29 -4.65
C ALA A 52 -3.97 0.43 -4.08
N LYS A 53 -2.78 -0.08 -4.27
CA LYS A 53 -1.54 0.44 -3.71
C LYS A 53 -1.19 1.83 -4.22
N GLY A 54 -1.35 2.09 -5.54
CA GLY A 54 -1.15 3.42 -6.10
C GLY A 54 -2.10 4.48 -5.51
N ILE A 55 -3.29 4.04 -5.07
CA ILE A 55 -4.21 4.92 -4.35
C ILE A 55 -3.65 5.24 -2.96
N VAL A 56 -3.12 4.23 -2.25
CA VAL A 56 -2.47 4.44 -0.94
C VAL A 56 -1.30 5.41 -1.04
N VAL A 57 -0.49 5.32 -2.11
CA VAL A 57 0.63 6.27 -2.31
C VAL A 57 0.13 7.70 -2.43
N ARG A 58 -0.94 7.92 -3.18
CA ARG A 58 -1.58 9.24 -3.27
C ARG A 58 -2.21 9.69 -1.93
N GLU A 59 -2.76 8.76 -1.15
CA GLU A 59 -3.28 9.05 0.18
C GLU A 59 -2.16 9.43 1.16
N ILE A 60 -1.01 8.76 1.09
CA ILE A 60 0.20 9.13 1.84
C ILE A 60 0.64 10.56 1.47
N ASP A 61 0.66 10.88 0.19
CA ASP A 61 1.01 12.21 -0.32
C ASP A 61 0.04 13.29 0.18
N ALA A 62 -1.26 13.05 0.07
CA ALA A 62 -2.31 13.98 0.51
C ALA A 62 -2.24 14.29 2.01
N LEU A 63 -1.75 13.35 2.82
CA LEU A 63 -1.50 13.53 4.25
C LEU A 63 -0.15 14.19 4.57
N GLY A 64 0.71 14.43 3.57
CA GLY A 64 2.03 15.04 3.73
C GLY A 64 3.19 14.06 3.93
N GLY A 65 3.03 12.77 3.52
CA GLY A 65 4.08 11.76 3.52
C GLY A 65 5.12 11.94 2.40
N GLN A 66 6.14 11.08 2.37
CA GLN A 66 7.32 11.24 1.51
C GLN A 66 7.36 10.28 0.33
N MET A 67 6.75 9.10 0.43
CA MET A 67 6.90 8.00 -0.54
C MET A 67 6.59 8.43 -1.98
N ALA A 68 5.52 9.20 -2.19
CA ALA A 68 5.07 9.63 -3.51
C ALA A 68 6.13 10.47 -4.23
N ILE A 69 6.62 11.52 -3.57
CA ILE A 69 7.63 12.44 -4.09
C ILE A 69 8.90 11.67 -4.48
N THR A 70 9.36 10.78 -3.59
CA THR A 70 10.57 10.01 -3.85
C THR A 70 10.38 9.01 -4.98
N ALA A 71 9.20 8.35 -5.06
CA ALA A 71 8.89 7.43 -6.15
C ALA A 71 8.86 8.14 -7.51
N ASP A 72 8.28 9.32 -7.59
CA ASP A 72 8.21 10.12 -8.81
C ASP A 72 9.61 10.54 -9.28
N LYS A 73 10.41 11.12 -8.39
CA LYS A 73 11.76 11.66 -8.70
C LYS A 73 12.80 10.58 -9.04
N THR A 74 12.54 9.33 -8.66
CA THR A 74 13.44 8.19 -8.89
C THR A 74 12.86 7.14 -9.82
N ALA A 75 11.82 7.50 -10.57
CA ALA A 75 11.14 6.60 -11.48
C ALA A 75 12.01 6.23 -12.69
N LEU A 76 12.03 4.95 -13.03
CA LEU A 76 12.52 4.44 -14.31
C LEU A 76 11.40 4.38 -15.36
N GLN A 77 10.18 4.08 -14.93
CA GLN A 77 9.01 3.94 -15.80
C GLN A 77 7.72 4.22 -15.04
N PHE A 78 6.80 4.91 -15.70
CA PHE A 78 5.42 5.11 -15.24
C PHE A 78 4.45 4.26 -16.04
N LYS A 79 3.51 3.60 -15.36
CA LYS A 79 2.47 2.83 -16.03
C LYS A 79 1.12 2.99 -15.34
N MET A 80 0.13 3.50 -16.08
CA MET A 80 -1.26 3.53 -15.63
C MET A 80 -1.90 2.16 -15.84
N LEU A 81 -2.23 1.49 -14.76
CA LEU A 81 -2.90 0.19 -14.78
C LEU A 81 -4.42 0.36 -14.80
N ASN A 82 -5.10 -0.56 -15.47
CA ASN A 82 -6.56 -0.58 -15.61
C ASN A 82 -7.15 0.70 -16.21
N GLY A 83 -6.42 1.43 -17.05
CA GLY A 83 -6.87 2.66 -17.69
C GLY A 83 -8.23 2.52 -18.38
N ALA A 84 -8.46 1.40 -19.07
CA ALA A 84 -9.71 1.09 -19.77
C ALA A 84 -10.85 0.57 -18.88
N LYS A 85 -10.63 0.34 -17.56
CA LYS A 85 -11.63 -0.27 -16.66
C LYS A 85 -12.41 0.73 -15.81
N GLY A 86 -12.27 2.00 -16.07
CA GLY A 86 -12.92 3.06 -15.32
C GLY A 86 -12.16 3.48 -14.03
N PRO A 87 -12.57 4.62 -13.41
CA PRO A 87 -11.77 5.32 -12.41
C PRO A 87 -11.65 4.58 -11.08
N GLY A 88 -12.63 3.76 -10.69
CA GLY A 88 -12.64 3.06 -9.40
C GLY A 88 -11.57 1.96 -9.22
N VAL A 89 -10.87 1.58 -10.29
CA VAL A 89 -9.79 0.56 -10.26
C VAL A 89 -8.52 1.01 -10.99
N ARG A 90 -8.53 2.20 -11.59
CA ARG A 90 -7.37 2.81 -12.23
C ARG A 90 -6.32 3.11 -11.16
N ALA A 91 -5.06 2.81 -11.44
CA ALA A 91 -3.99 3.06 -10.50
C ALA A 91 -2.63 3.18 -11.19
N LEU A 92 -1.84 4.16 -10.77
CA LEU A 92 -0.47 4.35 -11.22
C LEU A 92 0.45 3.30 -10.57
N ARG A 93 1.42 2.81 -11.35
CA ARG A 93 2.56 2.02 -10.91
C ARG A 93 3.82 2.66 -11.45
N VAL A 94 4.79 2.85 -10.56
CA VAL A 94 6.12 3.36 -10.86
C VAL A 94 7.12 2.24 -10.70
N GLN A 95 7.94 1.97 -11.73
CA GLN A 95 9.16 1.20 -11.60
C GLN A 95 10.24 2.16 -11.11
N SER A 96 10.75 1.95 -9.90
CA SER A 96 11.72 2.84 -9.26
C SER A 96 13.15 2.38 -9.50
N ASP A 97 14.08 3.34 -9.63
CA ASP A 97 15.51 3.07 -9.44
C ASP A 97 15.77 2.86 -7.95
N LYS A 98 15.98 1.61 -7.54
CA LYS A 98 16.10 1.29 -6.11
C LYS A 98 17.31 1.92 -5.42
N LEU A 99 18.38 2.24 -6.16
CA LEU A 99 19.55 2.91 -5.58
C LEU A 99 19.28 4.40 -5.42
N ALA A 100 18.71 5.04 -6.44
CA ALA A 100 18.32 6.45 -6.37
C ALA A 100 17.25 6.68 -5.29
N TYR A 101 16.22 5.84 -5.23
CA TYR A 101 15.18 5.87 -4.19
C TYR A 101 15.78 5.78 -2.79
N LYS A 102 16.65 4.80 -2.59
CA LYS A 102 17.34 4.58 -1.32
C LYS A 102 18.17 5.79 -0.90
N ARG A 103 19.02 6.32 -1.82
CA ARG A 103 19.85 7.49 -1.56
C ARG A 103 19.03 8.72 -1.21
N MET A 104 17.95 8.96 -1.95
CA MET A 104 17.06 10.09 -1.68
C MET A 104 16.40 9.97 -0.30
N MET A 105 15.90 8.78 0.08
CA MET A 105 15.33 8.57 1.41
C MET A 105 16.36 8.73 2.53
N GLN A 106 17.61 8.28 2.31
CA GLN A 106 18.70 8.47 3.25
C GLN A 106 19.00 9.96 3.44
N ASP A 107 19.19 10.70 2.34
CA ASP A 107 19.48 12.12 2.37
C ASP A 107 18.39 12.91 3.11
N ILE A 108 17.13 12.63 2.81
CA ILE A 108 15.98 13.25 3.47
C ILE A 108 16.00 12.97 4.99
N CYS A 109 16.21 11.72 5.39
CA CYS A 109 16.22 11.36 6.82
C CYS A 109 17.41 11.97 7.57
N LEU A 110 18.58 12.05 6.94
CA LEU A 110 19.78 12.59 7.56
C LEU A 110 19.75 14.12 7.73
N HIS A 111 19.01 14.82 6.87
CA HIS A 111 18.92 16.28 6.89
C HIS A 111 17.59 16.81 7.45
N GLN A 112 16.67 15.93 7.87
CA GLN A 112 15.40 16.35 8.44
C GLN A 112 15.61 16.98 9.83
N GLU A 113 15.16 18.20 10.02
CA GLU A 113 15.13 18.85 11.34
C GLU A 113 14.34 18.01 12.35
N ASN A 114 14.75 18.02 13.61
CA ASN A 114 14.18 17.27 14.72
C ASN A 114 14.28 15.73 14.57
N LEU A 115 15.06 15.23 13.60
CA LEU A 115 15.31 13.80 13.40
C LEU A 115 16.78 13.48 13.63
N THR A 116 17.04 12.59 14.58
CA THR A 116 18.37 12.01 14.81
C THR A 116 18.38 10.58 14.32
N VAL A 117 19.28 10.24 13.40
CA VAL A 117 19.46 8.86 12.93
C VAL A 117 20.57 8.20 13.74
N ILE A 118 20.27 7.03 14.32
CA ILE A 118 21.21 6.24 15.13
C ILE A 118 21.33 4.85 14.53
N GLU A 119 22.57 4.37 14.34
CA GLU A 119 22.85 2.97 14.04
C GLU A 119 22.88 2.15 15.31
N GLY A 120 22.10 1.08 15.32
CA GLY A 120 22.06 0.16 16.45
C GLY A 120 20.99 -0.92 16.30
N MET A 121 21.15 -2.00 17.02
CA MET A 121 20.20 -3.10 17.04
C MET A 121 19.39 -3.05 18.35
N ALA A 122 18.09 -2.80 18.24
CA ALA A 122 17.17 -2.91 19.35
C ALA A 122 17.09 -4.36 19.85
N SER A 123 17.32 -4.58 21.12
CA SER A 123 17.23 -5.89 21.76
C SER A 123 16.06 -6.01 22.73
N LYS A 124 15.70 -4.92 23.40
CA LYS A 124 14.65 -4.95 24.43
C LYS A 124 13.88 -3.63 24.49
N LEU A 125 12.56 -3.71 24.70
CA LEU A 125 11.76 -2.56 25.10
C LEU A 125 11.83 -2.36 26.61
N ASN A 126 12.06 -1.13 27.02
CA ASN A 126 12.02 -0.75 28.42
C ASN A 126 10.59 -0.32 28.77
N VAL A 127 9.99 -0.98 29.75
CA VAL A 127 8.61 -0.75 30.18
C VAL A 127 8.54 -0.59 31.69
N THR A 128 7.86 0.44 32.13
CA THR A 128 7.60 0.70 33.57
C THR A 128 6.11 0.97 33.76
N ASN A 129 5.47 0.27 34.70
CA ASN A 129 4.03 0.40 34.96
C ASN A 129 3.17 0.28 33.70
N ASN A 130 3.45 -0.74 32.86
CA ASN A 130 2.77 -1.02 31.62
C ASN A 130 2.88 0.08 30.54
N LYS A 131 3.86 0.95 30.64
CA LYS A 131 4.13 2.05 29.75
C LYS A 131 5.56 1.98 29.22
N VAL A 132 5.76 2.12 27.91
CA VAL A 132 7.11 2.13 27.32
C VAL A 132 7.87 3.37 27.77
N THR A 133 9.16 3.21 28.09
CA THR A 133 10.05 4.29 28.54
C THR A 133 11.32 4.40 27.71
N GLY A 134 11.52 3.51 26.73
CA GLY A 134 12.68 3.54 25.84
C GLY A 134 13.03 2.17 25.29
N VAL A 135 14.26 2.06 24.80
CA VAL A 135 14.81 0.89 24.13
C VAL A 135 16.21 0.61 24.65
N THR A 136 16.54 -0.65 24.89
CA THR A 136 17.91 -1.11 25.14
C THR A 136 18.46 -1.73 23.86
N LEU A 137 19.65 -1.29 23.44
CA LEU A 137 20.36 -1.83 22.28
C LEU A 137 21.14 -3.10 22.66
N LYS A 138 21.58 -3.85 21.67
CA LYS A 138 22.34 -5.12 21.86
C LYS A 138 23.70 -4.91 22.54
N ASP A 139 24.28 -3.74 22.40
CA ASP A 139 25.53 -3.35 23.08
C ASP A 139 25.34 -2.86 24.53
N GLY A 140 24.09 -2.84 25.03
CA GLY A 140 23.72 -2.38 26.36
C GLY A 140 23.38 -0.89 26.44
N THR A 141 23.50 -0.13 25.36
CA THR A 141 23.12 1.29 25.32
C THR A 141 21.62 1.44 25.57
N ILE A 142 21.24 2.37 26.43
CA ILE A 142 19.82 2.69 26.72
C ILE A 142 19.47 4.02 26.06
N LEU A 143 18.41 4.00 25.27
CA LEU A 143 17.79 5.19 24.68
C LEU A 143 16.42 5.41 25.33
N ASN A 144 16.25 6.55 26.01
CA ASN A 144 14.98 6.88 26.64
C ASN A 144 14.03 7.56 25.65
N ALA A 145 12.74 7.26 25.71
CA ALA A 145 11.71 7.91 24.92
C ALA A 145 10.35 7.86 25.61
N LYS A 146 9.50 8.84 25.29
CA LYS A 146 8.10 8.86 25.74
C LYS A 146 7.24 7.87 24.95
N ILE A 147 7.54 7.67 23.66
CA ILE A 147 6.84 6.76 22.75
C ILE A 147 7.86 5.96 21.94
N VAL A 148 7.54 4.70 21.66
CA VAL A 148 8.30 3.84 20.75
C VAL A 148 7.39 3.32 19.66
N ILE A 149 7.85 3.40 18.40
CA ILE A 149 7.17 2.86 17.21
C ILE A 149 8.03 1.72 16.64
N VAL A 150 7.52 0.49 16.65
CA VAL A 150 8.22 -0.69 16.12
C VAL A 150 7.85 -0.90 14.65
N THR A 151 8.87 -0.85 13.76
CA THR A 151 8.71 -0.98 12.30
C THR A 151 9.74 -1.92 11.69
N THR A 152 10.04 -3.01 12.37
CA THR A 152 11.17 -3.93 12.10
C THR A 152 11.06 -4.75 10.82
N GLY A 153 9.93 -4.74 10.13
CA GLY A 153 9.75 -5.45 8.86
C GLY A 153 10.01 -6.96 8.98
N THR A 154 10.84 -7.49 8.08
CA THR A 154 11.24 -8.91 8.05
C THR A 154 12.46 -9.23 8.92
N TYR A 155 12.97 -8.25 9.68
CA TYR A 155 14.18 -8.43 10.50
C TYR A 155 13.90 -9.02 11.89
N MET A 156 12.63 -9.12 12.30
CA MET A 156 12.26 -9.66 13.60
C MET A 156 12.33 -11.20 13.60
N ALA A 157 13.35 -11.76 14.22
CA ALA A 157 13.67 -13.20 14.19
C ALA A 157 13.69 -13.77 12.77
N GLY A 158 14.30 -13.02 11.82
CA GLY A 158 14.37 -13.37 10.41
C GLY A 158 15.22 -14.61 10.14
N VAL A 159 14.77 -15.46 9.21
CA VAL A 159 15.47 -16.68 8.79
C VAL A 159 15.32 -16.84 7.28
N ASN A 160 16.45 -16.89 6.58
CA ASN A 160 16.51 -17.14 5.14
C ASN A 160 16.60 -18.65 4.84
N MET A 161 15.90 -19.09 3.79
CA MET A 161 15.81 -20.51 3.44
C MET A 161 15.95 -20.72 1.92
N ILE A 162 16.84 -21.65 1.57
CA ILE A 162 16.97 -22.21 0.21
C ILE A 162 17.01 -23.73 0.39
N SER A 163 16.00 -24.44 -0.07
CA SER A 163 15.87 -25.89 0.17
C SER A 163 15.91 -26.20 1.66
N SER A 164 16.84 -27.07 2.09
CA SER A 164 17.08 -27.40 3.50
C SER A 164 18.05 -26.46 4.22
N GLU A 165 18.69 -25.53 3.48
CA GLU A 165 19.59 -24.55 4.10
C GLU A 165 18.77 -23.50 4.85
N VAL A 166 19.02 -23.36 6.14
CA VAL A 166 18.34 -22.42 7.06
C VAL A 166 19.39 -21.52 7.69
N THR A 167 19.36 -20.24 7.36
CA THR A 167 20.34 -19.26 7.84
C THR A 167 19.63 -18.11 8.57
N PRO A 168 19.91 -17.88 9.86
CA PRO A 168 19.40 -16.71 10.57
C PRO A 168 19.86 -15.41 9.88
N GLY A 169 18.93 -14.49 9.69
CA GLY A 169 19.19 -13.20 9.07
C GLY A 169 17.94 -12.57 8.47
N GLY A 170 17.96 -11.26 8.32
CA GLY A 170 17.00 -10.49 7.52
C GLY A 170 17.27 -10.63 6.01
N PRO A 171 16.67 -9.79 5.16
CA PRO A 171 16.97 -9.75 3.74
C PRO A 171 18.48 -9.61 3.49
N ASP A 172 18.98 -10.35 2.51
CA ASP A 172 20.40 -10.37 2.13
C ASP A 172 21.36 -10.86 3.24
N LEU A 173 20.84 -11.68 4.17
CA LEU A 173 21.58 -12.22 5.33
C LEU A 173 22.06 -11.15 6.33
N GLU A 174 21.42 -10.00 6.34
CA GLU A 174 21.71 -8.96 7.32
C GLU A 174 21.31 -9.41 8.74
N PRO A 175 21.90 -8.81 9.78
CA PRO A 175 21.59 -9.16 11.17
C PRO A 175 20.08 -9.09 11.49
N THR A 176 19.61 -9.95 12.38
CA THR A 176 18.20 -10.05 12.78
C THR A 176 18.02 -9.65 14.25
N THR A 177 16.81 -9.15 14.59
CA THR A 177 16.44 -8.69 15.93
C THR A 177 15.65 -9.74 16.72
N GLY A 178 16.19 -10.94 16.89
CA GLY A 178 15.53 -12.04 17.62
C GLY A 178 15.22 -11.69 19.06
N ASP A 179 16.15 -11.03 19.74
CA ASP A 179 16.00 -10.61 21.15
C ASP A 179 14.81 -9.66 21.35
N LEU A 180 14.59 -8.74 20.39
CA LEU A 180 13.42 -7.84 20.43
C LEU A 180 12.09 -8.60 20.30
N SER A 181 12.06 -9.64 19.48
CA SER A 181 10.88 -10.49 19.34
C SER A 181 10.55 -11.22 20.66
N GLU A 182 11.57 -11.68 21.36
CA GLU A 182 11.41 -12.29 22.70
C GLU A 182 10.91 -11.27 23.71
N SER A 183 11.51 -10.09 23.75
CA SER A 183 11.07 -8.99 24.61
C SER A 183 9.60 -8.63 24.42
N LEU A 184 9.12 -8.60 23.16
CA LEU A 184 7.71 -8.34 22.86
C LEU A 184 6.79 -9.45 23.41
N ARG A 185 7.21 -10.73 23.32
CA ARG A 185 6.46 -11.87 23.88
C ARG A 185 6.43 -11.84 25.41
N GLU A 186 7.55 -11.54 26.05
CA GLU A 186 7.63 -11.39 27.52
C GLU A 186 6.69 -10.29 28.03
N LEU A 187 6.50 -9.23 27.25
CA LEU A 187 5.57 -8.15 27.54
C LEU A 187 4.09 -8.49 27.22
N GLY A 188 3.80 -9.73 26.85
CA GLY A 188 2.44 -10.23 26.62
C GLY A 188 1.90 -10.03 25.20
N LEU A 189 2.71 -9.55 24.26
CA LEU A 189 2.29 -9.43 22.87
C LEU A 189 2.34 -10.79 22.16
N ARG A 190 1.23 -11.18 21.53
CA ARG A 190 1.17 -12.39 20.72
C ARG A 190 1.86 -12.15 19.38
N THR A 191 2.76 -13.06 19.02
CA THR A 191 3.44 -13.09 17.75
C THR A 191 3.13 -14.37 16.99
N PHE A 192 3.30 -14.34 15.67
CA PHE A 192 3.16 -15.51 14.81
C PHE A 192 4.16 -15.44 13.64
N ARG A 193 4.45 -16.59 13.03
CA ARG A 193 5.40 -16.67 11.92
C ARG A 193 4.73 -16.41 10.60
N LEU A 194 5.29 -15.50 9.81
CA LEU A 194 4.93 -15.26 8.42
C LEU A 194 6.12 -15.54 7.51
N LYS A 195 5.81 -15.85 6.26
CA LYS A 195 6.80 -16.13 5.22
C LYS A 195 6.58 -15.21 4.02
N THR A 196 7.67 -14.73 3.46
CA THR A 196 7.71 -14.12 2.12
C THR A 196 8.87 -14.73 1.32
N GLY A 197 9.13 -14.23 0.11
CA GLY A 197 10.24 -14.69 -0.69
C GLY A 197 10.58 -13.66 -1.77
N THR A 198 11.74 -13.85 -2.38
CA THR A 198 12.23 -13.01 -3.46
C THR A 198 12.64 -13.87 -4.64
N PRO A 199 12.44 -13.43 -5.90
CA PRO A 199 12.92 -14.15 -7.08
C PRO A 199 14.42 -13.94 -7.31
N PRO A 200 15.03 -14.68 -8.25
CA PRO A 200 16.44 -14.50 -8.60
C PRO A 200 16.68 -13.14 -9.27
N ARG A 201 17.92 -12.67 -9.19
CA ARG A 201 18.44 -11.54 -9.96
C ARG A 201 19.33 -12.06 -11.06
N ILE A 202 19.06 -11.62 -12.27
CA ILE A 202 19.72 -12.09 -13.48
C ILE A 202 20.60 -10.99 -14.03
N LEU A 203 21.81 -11.32 -14.47
CA LEU A 203 22.71 -10.41 -15.16
C LEU A 203 22.04 -9.94 -16.46
N ARG A 204 21.80 -8.66 -16.60
CA ARG A 204 21.09 -8.08 -17.76
C ARG A 204 21.73 -8.44 -19.09
N ALA A 205 23.07 -8.36 -19.17
CA ALA A 205 23.83 -8.67 -20.38
C ALA A 205 23.74 -10.14 -20.83
N SER A 206 23.28 -11.05 -19.96
CA SER A 206 23.12 -12.48 -20.26
C SER A 206 21.72 -12.86 -20.76
N ILE A 207 20.82 -11.89 -20.89
CA ILE A 207 19.44 -12.11 -21.35
C ILE A 207 19.34 -11.78 -22.84
N ASP A 208 18.75 -12.67 -23.62
CA ASP A 208 18.37 -12.42 -25.00
C ASP A 208 16.99 -11.76 -25.07
N PHE A 209 16.97 -10.42 -25.04
CA PHE A 209 15.75 -9.64 -25.06
C PHE A 209 14.93 -9.77 -26.37
N SER A 210 15.53 -10.28 -27.47
CA SER A 210 14.80 -10.51 -28.72
C SER A 210 13.72 -11.58 -28.59
N LYS A 211 13.82 -12.46 -27.61
CA LYS A 211 12.86 -13.52 -27.27
C LYS A 211 11.84 -13.11 -26.21
N THR A 212 11.89 -11.86 -25.76
CA THR A 212 10.99 -11.32 -24.74
C THR A 212 10.07 -10.26 -25.35
N LYS A 213 8.96 -9.96 -24.68
CA LYS A 213 8.04 -8.93 -25.13
C LYS A 213 8.29 -7.64 -24.36
N LEU A 214 8.49 -6.53 -25.09
CA LEU A 214 8.59 -5.20 -24.50
C LEU A 214 7.29 -4.83 -23.79
N GLU A 215 7.42 -4.26 -22.60
CA GLU A 215 6.30 -3.74 -21.81
C GLU A 215 6.51 -2.24 -21.58
N PRO A 216 6.02 -1.37 -22.49
CA PRO A 216 6.22 0.07 -22.43
C PRO A 216 5.46 0.70 -21.25
N GLY A 217 5.89 1.86 -20.82
CA GLY A 217 5.18 2.74 -19.93
C GLY A 217 3.86 3.26 -20.53
N THR A 218 3.21 4.13 -19.83
CA THR A 218 2.07 4.90 -20.35
C THR A 218 2.54 6.30 -20.70
N GLU A 219 2.18 6.76 -21.87
CA GLU A 219 2.51 8.10 -22.37
C GLU A 219 1.79 9.18 -21.56
N GLY A 220 2.40 10.36 -21.46
CA GLY A 220 1.87 11.52 -20.75
C GLY A 220 2.69 11.88 -19.51
N PHE A 221 2.31 12.97 -18.85
CA PHE A 221 2.87 13.37 -17.57
C PHE A 221 2.12 12.62 -16.46
N LEU A 222 2.77 11.64 -15.87
CA LEU A 222 2.23 10.82 -14.81
C LEU A 222 3.06 11.01 -13.54
N HIS A 223 2.40 11.14 -12.41
CA HIS A 223 3.02 11.33 -11.10
C HIS A 223 2.09 10.86 -9.97
N PHE A 224 2.65 10.62 -8.80
CA PHE A 224 1.89 10.38 -7.57
C PHE A 224 1.63 11.66 -6.79
N SER A 225 2.67 12.51 -6.65
CA SER A 225 2.60 13.71 -5.83
C SER A 225 2.19 14.92 -6.63
N GLU A 226 1.28 15.73 -6.10
CA GLU A 226 0.94 17.05 -6.67
C GLU A 226 2.10 18.07 -6.56
N LEU A 227 3.17 17.73 -5.83
CA LEU A 227 4.39 18.55 -5.75
C LEU A 227 5.40 18.20 -6.83
N THR A 228 5.16 17.16 -7.61
CA THR A 228 6.06 16.71 -8.68
C THR A 228 5.84 17.55 -9.93
N THR A 229 6.92 18.09 -10.48
CA THR A 229 6.91 18.85 -11.74
C THR A 229 7.37 17.99 -12.92
N ARG A 230 7.22 18.50 -14.15
CA ARG A 230 7.67 17.78 -15.35
C ARG A 230 9.19 17.59 -15.39
N GLU A 231 9.95 18.50 -14.78
CA GLU A 231 11.41 18.44 -14.66
C GLU A 231 11.87 17.36 -13.67
N ASP A 232 11.01 16.98 -12.73
CA ASP A 232 11.32 15.98 -11.70
C ASP A 232 11.26 14.53 -12.23
N VAL A 233 10.65 14.30 -13.39
CA VAL A 233 10.40 12.96 -13.93
C VAL A 233 11.06 12.73 -15.27
N LEU A 234 11.42 11.47 -15.55
CA LEU A 234 11.94 11.11 -16.87
C LEU A 234 10.86 11.27 -17.95
N PRO A 235 11.15 11.97 -19.08
CA PRO A 235 10.30 11.98 -20.23
C PRO A 235 10.01 10.56 -20.73
N TYR A 236 8.83 10.35 -21.34
CA TYR A 236 8.38 9.04 -21.75
C TYR A 236 9.39 8.30 -22.65
N ASP A 237 10.00 9.00 -23.60
CA ASP A 237 11.00 8.47 -24.54
C ASP A 237 12.33 8.08 -23.89
N LYS A 238 12.61 8.55 -22.66
CA LYS A 238 13.79 8.22 -21.88
C LYS A 238 13.54 7.19 -20.77
N GLN A 239 12.29 6.74 -20.61
CA GLN A 239 11.95 5.73 -19.61
C GLN A 239 12.55 4.37 -19.97
N VAL A 240 12.95 3.62 -18.94
CA VAL A 240 13.50 2.27 -19.10
C VAL A 240 12.36 1.27 -19.02
N CYS A 241 12.04 0.63 -20.15
CA CYS A 241 10.95 -0.32 -20.22
C CYS A 241 11.25 -1.64 -19.50
N CYS A 242 10.22 -2.20 -18.88
CA CYS A 242 10.20 -3.59 -18.47
C CYS A 242 10.01 -4.52 -19.68
N HIS A 243 10.26 -5.81 -19.50
CA HIS A 243 9.95 -6.84 -20.49
C HIS A 243 9.11 -7.94 -19.86
N MET A 244 8.56 -8.80 -20.69
CA MET A 244 7.76 -9.96 -20.26
C MET A 244 8.28 -11.23 -20.94
N THR A 245 8.24 -12.34 -20.19
CA THR A 245 8.42 -13.70 -20.70
C THR A 245 7.44 -14.63 -20.01
N TYR A 246 7.49 -15.91 -20.32
CA TYR A 246 6.58 -16.91 -19.76
C TYR A 246 7.33 -18.17 -19.35
N THR A 247 6.82 -18.87 -18.34
CA THR A 247 7.25 -20.22 -18.04
C THR A 247 6.87 -21.15 -19.20
N THR A 248 7.65 -22.24 -19.36
CA THR A 248 7.45 -23.28 -20.36
C THR A 248 6.99 -24.59 -19.70
N PRO A 249 6.50 -25.59 -20.45
CA PRO A 249 6.26 -26.92 -19.92
C PRO A 249 7.51 -27.55 -19.28
N GLU A 250 8.70 -27.33 -19.85
CA GLU A 250 9.97 -27.77 -19.29
C GLU A 250 10.25 -27.13 -17.93
N THR A 251 9.98 -25.80 -17.79
CA THR A 251 10.08 -25.11 -16.51
C THR A 251 9.17 -25.76 -15.47
N HIS A 252 7.92 -26.10 -15.87
CA HIS A 252 6.97 -26.75 -14.97
C HIS A 252 7.42 -28.13 -14.53
N GLU A 253 8.02 -28.91 -15.44
CA GLU A 253 8.55 -30.25 -15.14
C GLU A 253 9.69 -30.17 -14.10
N TYR A 254 10.67 -29.27 -14.28
CA TYR A 254 11.73 -29.05 -13.30
C TYR A 254 11.20 -28.70 -11.92
N ILE A 255 10.21 -27.81 -11.85
CA ILE A 255 9.63 -27.36 -10.57
C ILE A 255 8.84 -28.50 -9.91
N LEU A 256 7.90 -29.09 -10.64
CA LEU A 256 7.01 -30.11 -10.10
C LEU A 256 7.76 -31.39 -9.71
N GLY A 257 8.78 -31.77 -10.48
CA GLY A 257 9.64 -32.92 -10.18
C GLY A 257 10.55 -32.74 -8.96
N ASN A 258 10.68 -31.51 -8.44
CA ASN A 258 11.54 -31.20 -7.30
C ASN A 258 10.81 -30.51 -6.15
N LEU A 259 9.46 -30.53 -6.11
CA LEU A 259 8.67 -29.86 -5.06
C LEU A 259 9.11 -30.24 -3.64
N ASN A 260 9.42 -31.52 -3.41
CA ASN A 260 9.87 -32.03 -2.11
C ASN A 260 11.22 -31.45 -1.64
N LYS A 261 11.98 -30.80 -2.52
CA LYS A 261 13.24 -30.10 -2.20
C LYS A 261 13.02 -28.60 -1.90
N SER A 262 11.83 -28.05 -2.17
CA SER A 262 11.50 -26.69 -1.80
C SER A 262 11.31 -26.56 -0.28
N SER A 263 11.85 -25.52 0.34
CA SER A 263 11.65 -25.26 1.77
C SER A 263 10.16 -25.20 2.15
N MET A 264 9.30 -24.78 1.20
CA MET A 264 7.84 -24.70 1.38
C MET A 264 7.17 -26.06 1.50
N TYR A 265 7.63 -27.06 0.73
CA TYR A 265 6.98 -28.36 0.60
C TYR A 265 7.71 -29.48 1.36
N SER A 266 8.91 -29.22 1.85
CA SER A 266 9.69 -30.14 2.68
C SER A 266 9.37 -30.05 4.18
N GLY A 267 8.51 -29.13 4.61
CA GLY A 267 8.19 -28.93 6.03
C GLY A 267 9.21 -28.07 6.80
N VAL A 268 10.19 -27.49 6.13
CA VAL A 268 11.19 -26.58 6.74
C VAL A 268 10.53 -25.26 7.13
N VAL A 269 9.68 -24.73 6.26
CA VAL A 269 8.91 -23.49 6.49
C VAL A 269 7.77 -23.78 7.47
N LYS A 270 7.69 -23.02 8.56
CA LYS A 270 6.61 -23.08 9.56
C LYS A 270 5.58 -21.97 9.36
N GLY A 271 6.01 -20.85 8.79
CA GLY A 271 5.18 -19.65 8.57
C GLY A 271 4.25 -19.76 7.37
N VAL A 272 3.15 -19.01 7.42
CA VAL A 272 2.19 -18.93 6.33
C VAL A 272 2.69 -17.96 5.26
N GLY A 273 2.68 -18.38 3.99
CA GLY A 273 3.07 -17.55 2.85
C GLY A 273 1.94 -16.67 2.31
N PRO A 274 2.26 -15.61 1.54
CA PRO A 274 1.26 -14.68 1.02
C PRO A 274 0.44 -15.31 -0.11
N ARG A 275 -0.88 -15.21 -0.03
CA ARG A 275 -1.82 -15.70 -1.05
C ARG A 275 -1.66 -14.99 -2.41
N TYR A 276 -1.34 -13.70 -2.39
CA TYR A 276 -1.29 -12.84 -3.58
C TYR A 276 0.12 -12.50 -4.09
N CYS A 277 1.15 -13.13 -3.51
CA CYS A 277 2.50 -13.18 -4.03
C CYS A 277 3.06 -14.58 -3.82
N PRO A 278 2.38 -15.60 -4.39
CA PRO A 278 2.79 -16.99 -4.20
C PRO A 278 4.14 -17.24 -4.88
N SER A 279 4.88 -18.20 -4.36
CA SER A 279 6.05 -18.73 -5.05
C SER A 279 5.63 -19.35 -6.40
N ILE A 280 6.57 -19.57 -7.29
CA ILE A 280 6.26 -20.22 -8.57
C ILE A 280 5.75 -21.64 -8.35
N GLU A 281 6.27 -22.36 -7.33
CA GLU A 281 5.76 -23.67 -6.93
C GLU A 281 4.26 -23.62 -6.56
N ASP A 282 3.87 -22.64 -5.73
CA ASP A 282 2.47 -22.45 -5.34
C ASP A 282 1.57 -22.15 -6.54
N LYS A 283 2.06 -21.37 -7.51
CA LYS A 283 1.30 -21.09 -8.74
C LYS A 283 1.04 -22.35 -9.53
N LEU A 284 2.06 -23.18 -9.69
CA LEU A 284 1.94 -24.43 -10.45
C LEU A 284 1.04 -25.46 -9.76
N VAL A 285 1.08 -25.53 -8.43
CA VAL A 285 0.21 -26.44 -7.67
C VAL A 285 -1.24 -25.97 -7.69
N ARG A 286 -1.48 -24.66 -7.52
CA ARG A 286 -2.85 -24.09 -7.45
C ARG A 286 -3.52 -23.93 -8.82
N PHE A 287 -2.74 -23.67 -9.87
CA PHE A 287 -3.24 -23.38 -11.21
C PHE A 287 -2.67 -24.36 -12.24
N LYS A 288 -2.84 -25.65 -11.98
CA LYS A 288 -2.32 -26.77 -12.80
C LYS A 288 -2.74 -26.70 -14.27
N ASP A 289 -3.94 -26.18 -14.55
CA ASP A 289 -4.49 -26.10 -15.89
C ASP A 289 -3.92 -24.94 -16.74
N LYS A 290 -3.09 -24.10 -16.15
CA LYS A 290 -2.47 -22.98 -16.88
C LYS A 290 -1.21 -23.49 -17.61
N PRO A 291 -1.17 -23.41 -18.97
CA PRO A 291 -0.02 -23.90 -19.74
C PRO A 291 1.25 -23.09 -19.53
N ARG A 292 1.13 -21.86 -19.04
CA ARG A 292 2.24 -20.95 -18.79
C ARG A 292 1.87 -19.88 -17.77
N HIS A 293 2.86 -19.35 -17.07
CA HIS A 293 2.72 -18.22 -16.15
C HIS A 293 3.55 -17.03 -16.65
N LEU A 294 2.96 -15.85 -16.58
CA LEU A 294 3.61 -14.59 -16.96
C LEU A 294 4.67 -14.20 -15.93
N LEU A 295 5.82 -13.77 -16.44
CA LEU A 295 6.95 -13.25 -15.68
C LEU A 295 7.31 -11.86 -16.22
N PHE A 296 7.67 -10.92 -15.33
CA PHE A 296 8.16 -9.60 -15.71
C PHE A 296 9.66 -9.50 -15.44
N LEU A 297 10.35 -8.89 -16.38
CA LEU A 297 11.77 -8.57 -16.32
C LEU A 297 11.85 -7.09 -15.94
N GLU A 298 12.19 -6.82 -14.70
CA GLU A 298 12.16 -5.47 -14.14
C GLU A 298 13.58 -4.97 -13.88
N PRO A 299 14.01 -3.87 -14.54
CA PRO A 299 15.28 -3.23 -14.23
C PRO A 299 15.27 -2.72 -12.78
N GLU A 300 16.34 -2.96 -12.03
CA GLU A 300 16.41 -2.58 -10.63
C GLU A 300 17.00 -1.18 -10.42
N SER A 301 17.86 -0.71 -11.31
CA SER A 301 18.51 0.62 -11.27
C SER A 301 19.22 0.89 -12.61
N LEU A 302 19.50 2.14 -12.91
CA LEU A 302 20.38 2.54 -14.02
C LEU A 302 21.84 2.17 -13.76
N GLU A 303 22.23 2.05 -12.49
CA GLU A 303 23.60 1.73 -12.06
C GLU A 303 23.82 0.23 -11.82
N LEU A 304 22.78 -0.59 -11.83
CA LEU A 304 22.85 -2.03 -11.62
C LEU A 304 22.65 -2.79 -12.93
N ASP A 305 23.52 -3.75 -13.16
CA ASP A 305 23.42 -4.67 -14.29
C ASP A 305 22.60 -5.93 -13.93
N THR A 306 21.50 -5.73 -13.20
CA THR A 306 20.62 -6.81 -12.76
C THR A 306 19.17 -6.56 -13.11
N ILE A 307 18.50 -7.66 -13.47
CA ILE A 307 17.05 -7.74 -13.73
C ILE A 307 16.40 -8.55 -12.61
N TYR A 308 15.36 -7.99 -12.01
CA TYR A 308 14.48 -8.65 -11.08
C TYR A 308 13.45 -9.48 -11.85
N LEU A 309 13.46 -10.81 -11.67
CA LEU A 309 12.55 -11.71 -12.40
C LEU A 309 11.23 -11.87 -11.64
N GLN A 310 10.36 -10.87 -11.76
CA GLN A 310 9.09 -10.81 -11.03
C GLN A 310 8.17 -11.97 -11.39
N GLY A 311 7.63 -12.61 -10.36
CA GLY A 311 6.73 -13.74 -10.51
C GLY A 311 7.41 -15.11 -10.43
N PHE A 312 8.76 -15.15 -10.29
CA PHE A 312 9.57 -16.36 -10.26
C PHE A 312 10.22 -16.60 -8.88
N SER A 313 9.57 -16.14 -7.80
CA SER A 313 10.02 -16.40 -6.43
C SER A 313 9.99 -17.90 -6.13
N THR A 314 11.06 -18.44 -5.56
CA THR A 314 11.20 -19.86 -5.22
C THR A 314 12.12 -20.06 -4.03
N SER A 315 12.04 -21.23 -3.40
CA SER A 315 13.00 -21.72 -2.40
C SER A 315 13.60 -23.08 -2.75
N LEU A 316 13.57 -23.44 -4.02
CA LEU A 316 14.23 -24.63 -4.55
C LEU A 316 15.76 -24.53 -4.48
N PRO A 317 16.49 -25.67 -4.50
CA PRO A 317 17.96 -25.68 -4.53
C PRO A 317 18.53 -24.87 -5.69
N ARG A 318 19.77 -24.37 -5.55
CA ARG A 318 20.42 -23.49 -6.54
C ARG A 318 20.58 -24.16 -7.91
N ASP A 319 20.97 -25.43 -7.95
CA ASP A 319 21.08 -26.21 -9.20
C ASP A 319 19.75 -26.35 -9.95
N ILE A 320 18.66 -26.46 -9.21
CA ILE A 320 17.30 -26.47 -9.81
C ILE A 320 16.89 -25.08 -10.27
N GLN A 321 17.22 -24.02 -9.51
CA GLN A 321 16.96 -22.65 -9.94
C GLN A 321 17.67 -22.31 -11.26
N GLU A 322 18.91 -22.79 -11.48
CA GLU A 322 19.61 -22.63 -12.76
C GLU A 322 18.85 -23.29 -13.92
N LYS A 323 18.43 -24.55 -13.75
CA LYS A 323 17.64 -25.26 -14.77
C LYS A 323 16.32 -24.57 -15.07
N MET A 324 15.61 -24.12 -14.03
CA MET A 324 14.36 -23.38 -14.17
C MET A 324 14.56 -22.07 -14.95
N VAL A 325 15.61 -21.32 -14.63
CA VAL A 325 15.90 -20.05 -15.30
C VAL A 325 16.28 -20.30 -16.76
N HIS A 326 17.16 -21.27 -17.03
CA HIS A 326 17.61 -21.58 -18.39
C HIS A 326 16.50 -22.15 -19.30
N SER A 327 15.42 -22.68 -18.74
CA SER A 327 14.25 -23.14 -19.49
C SER A 327 13.30 -22.01 -19.95
N LEU A 328 13.54 -20.76 -19.53
CA LEU A 328 12.73 -19.62 -19.93
C LEU A 328 13.20 -19.05 -21.26
N PRO A 329 12.27 -18.62 -22.16
CA PRO A 329 12.63 -17.97 -23.41
C PRO A 329 13.45 -16.68 -23.17
N GLY A 330 14.64 -16.63 -23.78
CA GLY A 330 15.60 -15.53 -23.63
C GLY A 330 16.58 -15.70 -22.47
N PHE A 331 16.49 -16.80 -21.71
CA PHE A 331 17.32 -17.03 -20.52
C PHE A 331 18.22 -18.27 -20.66
N GLU A 332 18.34 -18.84 -21.83
CA GLU A 332 19.07 -20.09 -22.09
C GLU A 332 20.54 -20.03 -21.63
N ASN A 333 21.13 -18.82 -21.65
CA ASN A 333 22.49 -18.55 -21.20
C ASN A 333 22.54 -17.55 -20.04
N ALA A 334 21.45 -17.39 -19.32
CA ALA A 334 21.32 -16.39 -18.26
C ALA A 334 22.25 -16.69 -17.07
N ILE A 335 22.85 -15.64 -16.51
CA ILE A 335 23.71 -15.73 -15.33
C ILE A 335 22.93 -15.23 -14.11
N ILE A 336 22.73 -16.10 -13.14
CA ILE A 336 22.09 -15.75 -11.87
C ILE A 336 23.12 -15.03 -10.98
N LYS A 337 22.91 -13.74 -10.73
CA LYS A 337 23.74 -12.93 -9.81
C LYS A 337 23.35 -13.14 -8.35
N LYS A 338 22.07 -13.46 -8.11
CA LYS A 338 21.53 -13.74 -6.79
C LYS A 338 20.41 -14.76 -6.91
N TYR A 339 20.52 -15.84 -6.15
CA TYR A 339 19.49 -16.87 -6.11
C TYR A 339 18.23 -16.38 -5.35
N ALA A 340 17.10 -16.93 -5.74
CA ALA A 340 15.85 -16.77 -4.99
C ALA A 340 15.95 -17.46 -3.63
N TYR A 341 15.24 -16.91 -2.65
CA TYR A 341 15.13 -17.50 -1.31
C TYR A 341 13.77 -17.16 -0.68
N ALA A 342 13.39 -17.99 0.29
CA ALA A 342 12.29 -17.67 1.19
C ALA A 342 12.84 -17.03 2.47
N ILE A 343 12.05 -16.17 3.10
CA ILE A 343 12.36 -15.59 4.42
C ILE A 343 11.14 -15.73 5.33
N GLU A 344 11.36 -16.28 6.53
CA GLU A 344 10.40 -16.25 7.63
C GLU A 344 10.78 -15.18 8.65
N TYR A 345 9.79 -14.62 9.30
CA TYR A 345 9.95 -13.59 10.33
C TYR A 345 8.78 -13.60 11.30
N ASP A 346 8.97 -13.01 12.47
CA ASP A 346 7.91 -12.82 13.44
C ASP A 346 7.09 -11.57 13.09
N ALA A 347 5.78 -11.70 13.18
CA ALA A 347 4.82 -10.61 13.12
C ALA A 347 4.00 -10.56 14.41
N ILE A 348 3.53 -9.38 14.78
CA ILE A 348 2.63 -9.16 15.92
C ILE A 348 1.19 -9.36 15.41
N ASP A 349 0.35 -10.01 16.21
CA ASP A 349 -1.07 -10.11 15.92
C ASP A 349 -1.73 -8.72 15.96
N PRO A 350 -2.15 -8.15 14.81
CA PRO A 350 -2.59 -6.77 14.71
C PRO A 350 -3.92 -6.48 15.43
N ILE A 351 -4.69 -7.50 15.80
CA ILE A 351 -5.88 -7.32 16.66
C ILE A 351 -5.53 -6.69 18.01
N GLN A 352 -4.29 -6.84 18.46
CA GLN A 352 -3.79 -6.25 19.70
C GLN A 352 -3.51 -4.74 19.58
N MET A 353 -3.66 -4.18 18.38
CA MET A 353 -3.50 -2.74 18.15
C MET A 353 -4.86 -2.04 18.09
N LYS A 354 -4.88 -0.80 18.61
CA LYS A 354 -5.99 0.14 18.41
C LYS A 354 -5.99 0.61 16.94
N PRO A 355 -7.06 1.21 16.42
CA PRO A 355 -7.05 1.83 15.09
C PRO A 355 -6.02 2.94 14.89
N SER A 356 -5.47 3.49 15.98
CA SER A 356 -4.33 4.43 15.96
C SER A 356 -2.97 3.76 15.78
N PHE A 357 -2.92 2.42 15.72
CA PHE A 357 -1.73 1.57 15.80
C PHE A 357 -1.00 1.58 17.15
N GLU A 358 -1.57 2.19 18.18
CA GLU A 358 -1.10 2.00 19.54
C GLU A 358 -1.50 0.62 20.07
N SER A 359 -0.62 -0.01 20.85
CA SER A 359 -0.91 -1.28 21.52
C SER A 359 -2.06 -1.13 22.53
N LYS A 360 -2.95 -2.14 22.57
CA LYS A 360 -3.98 -2.27 23.62
C LYS A 360 -3.40 -2.76 24.95
N ILE A 361 -2.17 -3.30 24.94
CA ILE A 361 -1.54 -3.98 26.07
C ILE A 361 -0.52 -3.05 26.74
N ILE A 362 0.32 -2.37 25.97
CA ILE A 362 1.39 -1.51 26.46
C ILE A 362 1.15 -0.07 26.01
N GLU A 363 1.02 0.82 26.96
CA GLU A 363 0.81 2.24 26.69
C GLU A 363 2.03 2.86 26.01
N ASN A 364 1.81 3.76 25.05
CA ASN A 364 2.84 4.46 24.27
C ASN A 364 3.70 3.57 23.36
N LEU A 365 3.33 2.30 23.19
CA LEU A 365 3.92 1.43 22.19
C LEU A 365 3.05 1.43 20.93
N PHE A 366 3.64 1.81 19.79
CA PHE A 366 3.01 1.74 18.47
C PHE A 366 3.73 0.70 17.61
N THR A 367 3.01 0.15 16.65
CA THR A 367 3.58 -0.78 15.67
C THR A 367 3.10 -0.42 14.27
N ALA A 368 3.95 -0.52 13.25
CA ALA A 368 3.55 -0.21 11.89
C ALA A 368 4.33 -1.03 10.85
N GLY A 369 3.67 -1.32 9.74
CA GLY A 369 4.26 -1.99 8.59
C GLY A 369 4.17 -3.50 8.68
N GLN A 370 5.18 -4.18 8.15
CA GLN A 370 5.16 -5.63 7.99
C GLN A 370 5.12 -6.39 9.32
N VAL A 371 5.59 -5.78 10.39
CA VAL A 371 5.47 -6.31 11.76
C VAL A 371 4.02 -6.55 12.18
N ASN A 372 3.05 -5.82 11.60
CA ASN A 372 1.61 -6.00 11.79
C ASN A 372 1.00 -7.05 10.82
N GLY A 373 1.83 -7.86 10.18
CA GLY A 373 1.37 -8.93 9.29
C GLY A 373 1.00 -8.48 7.88
N THR A 374 1.38 -7.28 7.45
CA THR A 374 1.18 -6.83 6.06
C THR A 374 2.35 -7.22 5.15
N SER A 375 2.14 -7.17 3.83
CA SER A 375 3.21 -7.34 2.84
C SER A 375 3.07 -6.32 1.72
N GLY A 376 4.01 -5.36 1.68
CA GLY A 376 4.10 -4.32 0.65
C GLY A 376 4.62 -3.02 1.22
N TYR A 377 5.31 -2.27 0.37
CA TYR A 377 5.94 -1.00 0.76
C TYR A 377 4.89 0.06 1.10
N GLU A 378 3.82 0.12 0.33
CA GLU A 378 2.75 1.10 0.46
C GLU A 378 1.91 0.85 1.71
N GLU A 379 1.60 -0.42 1.99
CA GLU A 379 0.93 -0.82 3.23
C GLU A 379 1.78 -0.46 4.45
N ALA A 380 3.10 -0.62 4.35
CA ALA A 380 4.01 -0.26 5.41
C ALA A 380 4.10 1.26 5.61
N ALA A 381 4.25 2.01 4.52
CA ALA A 381 4.33 3.47 4.54
C ALA A 381 3.06 4.12 5.11
N GLY A 382 1.88 3.69 4.65
CA GLY A 382 0.60 4.20 5.16
C GLY A 382 0.39 3.96 6.65
N GLN A 383 0.78 2.77 7.14
CA GLN A 383 0.75 2.48 8.58
C GLN A 383 1.75 3.34 9.35
N GLY A 384 2.98 3.47 8.82
CA GLY A 384 4.04 4.27 9.44
C GLY A 384 3.64 5.74 9.59
N LEU A 385 3.10 6.32 8.52
CA LEU A 385 2.60 7.69 8.54
C LEU A 385 1.54 7.90 9.62
N LEU A 386 0.52 7.04 9.67
CA LEU A 386 -0.52 7.12 10.69
C LEU A 386 0.03 6.91 12.11
N ALA A 387 0.93 5.97 12.31
CA ALA A 387 1.53 5.72 13.62
C ALA A 387 2.33 6.94 14.10
N GLY A 388 3.12 7.56 13.21
CA GLY A 388 3.86 8.79 13.51
C GLY A 388 2.94 9.96 13.85
N ILE A 389 1.91 10.19 13.05
CA ILE A 389 0.88 11.22 13.31
C ILE A 389 0.22 10.98 14.67
N ASN A 390 -0.27 9.77 14.91
CA ASN A 390 -1.01 9.45 16.14
C ASN A 390 -0.13 9.46 17.39
N ALA A 391 1.15 9.11 17.26
CA ALA A 391 2.13 9.27 18.33
C ALA A 391 2.29 10.75 18.72
N CYS A 392 2.39 11.64 17.73
CA CYS A 392 2.46 13.09 17.96
C CYS A 392 1.17 13.64 18.59
N MET A 393 0.01 13.25 18.06
CA MET A 393 -1.28 13.67 18.58
C MET A 393 -1.45 13.24 20.04
N LYS A 394 -1.02 12.03 20.39
CA LYS A 394 -1.04 11.55 21.77
C LYS A 394 -0.14 12.40 22.69
N LEU A 395 1.06 12.77 22.25
CA LEU A 395 1.96 13.64 23.01
C LEU A 395 1.37 15.05 23.22
N ASP A 396 0.59 15.51 22.27
CA ASP A 396 -0.10 16.80 22.33
C ASP A 396 -1.45 16.75 23.07
N GLY A 397 -1.85 15.58 23.59
CA GLY A 397 -3.13 15.40 24.27
C GLY A 397 -4.36 15.54 23.33
N LYS A 398 -4.16 15.32 22.03
CA LYS A 398 -5.19 15.37 21.00
C LYS A 398 -5.77 13.99 20.72
N GLU A 399 -7.00 13.96 20.19
CA GLU A 399 -7.62 12.73 19.70
C GLU A 399 -6.85 12.17 18.50
N PRO A 400 -6.73 10.84 18.37
CA PRO A 400 -6.03 10.23 17.26
C PRO A 400 -6.75 10.43 15.92
N LEU A 401 -5.99 10.54 14.84
CA LEU A 401 -6.50 10.46 13.48
C LEU A 401 -6.91 9.03 13.16
N ILE A 402 -8.20 8.80 12.96
CA ILE A 402 -8.77 7.53 12.53
C ILE A 402 -9.48 7.74 11.20
N LEU A 403 -8.94 7.16 10.14
CA LEU A 403 -9.55 7.23 8.81
C LEU A 403 -10.59 6.11 8.65
N ALA A 404 -11.78 6.48 8.20
CA ALA A 404 -12.84 5.52 7.95
C ALA A 404 -12.62 4.77 6.62
N ARG A 405 -13.26 3.60 6.48
CA ARG A 405 -13.17 2.73 5.27
C ARG A 405 -13.69 3.41 4.00
N ASN A 406 -14.58 4.38 4.11
CA ASN A 406 -15.11 5.16 2.99
C ASN A 406 -14.33 6.46 2.73
N GLU A 407 -13.33 6.77 3.55
CA GLU A 407 -12.47 7.96 3.42
C GLU A 407 -11.12 7.63 2.81
N ALA A 408 -10.55 6.45 3.12
CA ALA A 408 -9.23 6.05 2.63
C ALA A 408 -9.05 4.54 2.50
N TYR A 409 -8.24 4.09 1.55
CA TYR A 409 -7.72 2.72 1.53
C TYR A 409 -6.83 2.44 2.74
N ILE A 410 -6.11 3.45 3.26
CA ILE A 410 -5.40 3.34 4.54
C ILE A 410 -6.40 3.02 5.66
N GLY A 411 -7.60 3.63 5.65
CA GLY A 411 -8.67 3.30 6.59
C GLY A 411 -9.18 1.87 6.45
N VAL A 412 -9.34 1.37 5.22
CA VAL A 412 -9.68 -0.04 4.95
C VAL A 412 -8.62 -0.98 5.53
N LEU A 413 -7.33 -0.67 5.30
CA LEU A 413 -6.19 -1.43 5.82
C LEU A 413 -6.21 -1.50 7.36
N VAL A 414 -6.34 -0.35 8.01
CA VAL A 414 -6.37 -0.24 9.48
C VAL A 414 -7.52 -1.03 10.07
N ASP A 415 -8.74 -0.83 9.55
CA ASP A 415 -9.92 -1.53 10.05
C ASP A 415 -9.81 -3.05 9.86
N ASP A 416 -9.36 -3.53 8.69
CA ASP A 416 -9.15 -4.97 8.47
C ASP A 416 -8.14 -5.57 9.46
N LEU A 417 -7.00 -4.90 9.69
CA LEU A 417 -5.96 -5.41 10.60
C LEU A 417 -6.42 -5.42 12.06
N THR A 418 -6.99 -4.32 12.53
CA THR A 418 -7.28 -4.15 13.97
C THR A 418 -8.60 -4.78 14.42
N THR A 419 -9.48 -5.16 13.48
CA THR A 419 -10.77 -5.80 13.77
C THR A 419 -10.84 -7.26 13.36
N LYS A 420 -10.33 -7.63 12.18
CA LYS A 420 -10.35 -9.00 11.65
C LYS A 420 -9.04 -9.74 11.89
N GLY A 421 -7.93 -8.99 12.00
CA GLY A 421 -6.60 -9.56 12.02
C GLY A 421 -6.20 -10.20 10.69
N THR A 422 -5.11 -10.95 10.72
CA THR A 422 -4.67 -11.71 9.56
C THR A 422 -4.02 -13.02 9.98
N LEU A 423 -4.27 -14.08 9.19
CA LEU A 423 -3.64 -15.39 9.37
C LEU A 423 -2.58 -15.67 8.30
N GLU A 424 -2.51 -14.81 7.29
CA GLU A 424 -1.55 -14.85 6.18
C GLU A 424 -1.04 -13.41 5.93
N PRO A 425 0.10 -13.21 5.27
CA PRO A 425 0.56 -11.86 4.95
C PRO A 425 -0.52 -11.05 4.24
N TYR A 426 -1.05 -10.05 4.95
CA TYR A 426 -2.13 -9.20 4.45
C TYR A 426 -1.64 -8.38 3.25
N ARG A 427 -2.46 -8.31 2.23
CA ARG A 427 -2.25 -7.47 1.07
C ARG A 427 -3.49 -6.66 0.75
N LEU A 428 -3.30 -5.37 0.55
CA LEU A 428 -4.37 -4.48 0.16
C LEU A 428 -4.73 -4.70 -1.32
N LEU A 429 -6.01 -4.97 -1.56
CA LEU A 429 -6.57 -5.22 -2.88
C LEU A 429 -7.79 -4.34 -3.09
N THR A 430 -8.09 -4.01 -4.34
CA THR A 430 -9.30 -3.25 -4.68
C THR A 430 -10.59 -3.92 -4.20
N SER A 431 -10.60 -5.25 -4.12
CA SER A 431 -11.76 -6.02 -3.64
C SER A 431 -12.06 -5.88 -2.15
N ARG A 432 -11.12 -5.33 -1.36
CA ARG A 432 -11.33 -5.10 0.08
C ARG A 432 -12.10 -3.83 0.39
N ALA A 433 -12.16 -2.89 -0.56
CA ALA A 433 -12.91 -1.65 -0.40
C ALA A 433 -14.34 -1.82 -0.95
N GLU A 434 -15.32 -1.47 -0.15
CA GLU A 434 -16.74 -1.45 -0.50
C GLU A 434 -17.07 -0.28 -1.43
N PHE A 435 -16.39 0.86 -1.24
CA PHE A 435 -16.68 2.14 -1.90
C PHE A 435 -15.57 2.56 -2.88
N ARG A 436 -15.17 1.68 -3.81
CA ARG A 436 -14.05 1.93 -4.75
C ARG A 436 -14.20 3.22 -5.54
N LEU A 437 -15.44 3.61 -5.86
CA LEU A 437 -15.70 4.81 -6.62
C LEU A 437 -15.51 6.09 -5.79
N LEU A 438 -15.61 6.00 -4.46
CA LEU A 438 -15.25 7.10 -3.56
C LEU A 438 -13.74 7.17 -3.32
N LEU A 439 -13.05 6.01 -3.36
CA LEU A 439 -11.62 5.86 -3.05
C LEU A 439 -10.82 5.75 -4.34
N ARG A 440 -10.84 6.79 -5.17
CA ARG A 440 -10.14 6.79 -6.46
C ARG A 440 -8.71 7.29 -6.34
N HIS A 441 -7.90 6.95 -7.33
CA HIS A 441 -6.54 7.45 -7.47
C HIS A 441 -6.49 8.97 -7.68
N ASP A 442 -7.43 9.50 -8.47
CA ASP A 442 -7.50 10.90 -8.85
C ASP A 442 -8.01 11.86 -7.76
N ASN A 443 -8.67 11.35 -6.71
CA ASN A 443 -9.33 12.19 -5.70
C ASN A 443 -8.77 12.06 -4.28
N ALA A 444 -7.55 11.55 -4.11
CA ALA A 444 -6.97 11.38 -2.78
C ALA A 444 -6.83 12.71 -2.02
N ASP A 445 -6.42 13.78 -2.71
CA ASP A 445 -6.33 15.11 -2.12
C ASP A 445 -7.70 15.62 -1.67
N GLN A 446 -8.75 15.45 -2.48
CA GLN A 446 -10.11 15.86 -2.12
C GLN A 446 -10.62 15.20 -0.83
N ARG A 447 -10.11 14.01 -0.51
CA ARG A 447 -10.50 13.23 0.68
C ARG A 447 -9.65 13.54 1.91
N LEU A 448 -8.36 13.82 1.74
CA LEU A 448 -7.40 13.73 2.83
C LEU A 448 -6.53 14.98 3.05
N ILE A 449 -6.41 15.88 2.08
CA ILE A 449 -5.49 17.04 2.23
C ILE A 449 -5.87 17.94 3.41
N GLU A 450 -7.17 18.05 3.71
CA GLU A 450 -7.66 18.81 4.85
C GLU A 450 -7.14 18.23 6.18
N TYR A 451 -7.14 16.89 6.32
CA TYR A 451 -6.52 16.24 7.48
C TYR A 451 -5.03 16.55 7.56
N GLY A 452 -4.30 16.44 6.44
CA GLY A 452 -2.87 16.77 6.39
C GLY A 452 -2.58 18.22 6.79
N ARG A 453 -3.44 19.15 6.37
CA ARG A 453 -3.37 20.58 6.73
C ARG A 453 -3.62 20.82 8.21
N GLN A 454 -4.69 20.25 8.76
CA GLN A 454 -5.06 20.41 10.18
C GLN A 454 -4.01 19.80 11.12
N ILE A 455 -3.39 18.69 10.71
CA ILE A 455 -2.30 18.05 11.45
C ILE A 455 -1.04 18.92 11.41
N GLY A 456 -0.79 19.63 10.32
CA GLY A 456 0.38 20.47 10.10
C GLY A 456 1.49 19.85 9.24
N LEU A 457 1.20 18.76 8.51
CA LEU A 457 2.13 18.13 7.56
C LEU A 457 2.03 18.71 6.15
N VAL A 458 0.89 19.29 5.79
CA VAL A 458 0.68 19.96 4.50
C VAL A 458 0.89 21.47 4.67
N SER A 459 1.78 22.05 3.86
CA SER A 459 2.07 23.48 3.87
C SER A 459 0.87 24.33 3.38
N GLN A 460 0.86 25.61 3.73
CA GLN A 460 -0.16 26.55 3.23
C GLN A 460 -0.11 26.65 1.71
N GLU A 461 1.07 26.75 1.14
CA GLU A 461 1.28 26.82 -0.30
C GLU A 461 0.66 25.65 -1.07
N ARG A 462 0.89 24.42 -0.59
CA ARG A 462 0.30 23.22 -1.17
C ARG A 462 -1.22 23.21 -1.04
N TYR A 463 -1.73 23.61 0.10
CA TYR A 463 -3.18 23.70 0.33
C TYR A 463 -3.84 24.76 -0.56
N ASP A 464 -3.21 25.92 -0.75
CA ASP A 464 -3.70 26.97 -1.65
C ASP A 464 -3.70 26.51 -3.12
N ALA A 465 -2.66 25.77 -3.54
CA ALA A 465 -2.62 25.16 -4.87
C ALA A 465 -3.78 24.16 -5.09
N TYR A 466 -4.07 23.33 -4.09
CA TYR A 466 -5.23 22.44 -4.11
C TYR A 466 -6.56 23.22 -4.22
N LEU A 467 -6.75 24.28 -3.44
CA LEU A 467 -7.97 25.09 -3.50
C LEU A 467 -8.15 25.73 -4.88
N SER A 468 -7.06 26.24 -5.48
CA SER A 468 -7.07 26.79 -6.83
C SER A 468 -7.44 25.74 -7.89
N LYS A 469 -6.92 24.51 -7.77
CA LYS A 469 -7.28 23.39 -8.64
C LYS A 469 -8.78 23.06 -8.55
N MET A 470 -9.32 22.99 -7.33
CA MET A 470 -10.74 22.73 -7.10
C MET A 470 -11.63 23.84 -7.64
N GLU A 471 -11.22 25.10 -7.53
CA GLU A 471 -11.92 26.23 -8.11
C GLU A 471 -11.93 26.15 -9.64
N ASN A 472 -10.82 25.79 -10.26
CA ASN A 472 -10.72 25.64 -11.72
C ASN A 472 -11.62 24.50 -12.24
N ILE A 473 -11.73 23.39 -11.52
CA ILE A 473 -12.66 22.30 -11.86
C ILE A 473 -14.11 22.82 -11.82
N LYS A 474 -14.49 23.54 -10.77
CA LYS A 474 -15.85 24.13 -10.68
C LYS A 474 -16.14 25.12 -11.78
N LYS A 475 -15.17 26.00 -12.13
CA LYS A 475 -15.32 26.95 -13.25
C LYS A 475 -15.51 26.21 -14.58
N LEU A 476 -14.77 25.11 -14.78
CA LEU A 476 -14.92 24.29 -15.97
C LEU A 476 -16.30 23.61 -16.04
N GLU A 477 -16.78 23.04 -14.95
CA GLU A 477 -18.14 22.48 -14.88
C GLU A 477 -19.22 23.53 -15.17
N GLN A 478 -19.07 24.72 -14.59
CA GLN A 478 -19.98 25.84 -14.87
C GLN A 478 -19.92 26.25 -16.35
N TYR A 479 -18.74 26.42 -16.91
CA TYR A 479 -18.55 26.75 -18.32
C TYR A 479 -19.22 25.73 -19.23
N LEU A 480 -19.04 24.43 -18.99
CA LEU A 480 -19.70 23.35 -19.72
C LEU A 480 -21.25 23.40 -19.58
N SER A 481 -21.74 23.81 -18.40
CA SER A 481 -23.20 23.93 -18.17
C SER A 481 -23.85 25.10 -18.93
N GLU A 482 -23.08 26.13 -19.18
CA GLU A 482 -23.53 27.36 -19.86
C GLU A 482 -23.26 27.32 -21.36
N THR A 483 -22.32 26.48 -21.81
CA THR A 483 -21.91 26.37 -23.21
C THR A 483 -22.79 25.39 -23.96
N THR A 484 -23.34 25.84 -25.10
CA THR A 484 -24.13 25.03 -26.01
C THR A 484 -23.29 24.67 -27.25
N PHE A 485 -23.17 23.40 -27.54
CA PHE A 485 -22.50 22.87 -28.75
C PHE A 485 -23.56 22.54 -29.80
N VAL A 486 -23.42 23.10 -31.00
CA VAL A 486 -24.33 22.83 -32.11
C VAL A 486 -23.78 21.62 -32.86
N GLN A 487 -24.56 20.53 -32.92
CA GLN A 487 -24.06 19.21 -33.35
C GLN A 487 -23.68 19.13 -34.83
N ASP A 488 -24.27 19.97 -35.70
CA ASP A 488 -23.96 20.05 -37.12
C ASP A 488 -22.84 21.06 -37.43
N GLU A 489 -22.29 21.76 -36.44
CA GLU A 489 -21.08 22.55 -36.62
C GLU A 489 -19.91 21.62 -37.00
N GLU A 490 -19.16 21.95 -38.03
CA GLU A 490 -18.20 21.06 -38.74
C GLU A 490 -17.27 20.28 -37.79
N LYS A 491 -16.63 20.96 -36.85
CA LYS A 491 -15.70 20.34 -35.93
C LYS A 491 -16.39 19.50 -34.85
N VAL A 492 -17.52 19.96 -34.32
CA VAL A 492 -18.33 19.22 -33.36
C VAL A 492 -18.89 17.96 -33.99
N HIS A 493 -19.44 18.10 -35.23
CA HIS A 493 -19.95 17.00 -36.02
C HIS A 493 -18.85 15.95 -36.30
N ALA A 494 -17.69 16.37 -36.77
CA ALA A 494 -16.57 15.48 -37.05
C ALA A 494 -16.13 14.71 -35.78
N TYR A 495 -16.05 15.38 -34.66
CA TYR A 495 -15.69 14.74 -33.38
C TYR A 495 -16.74 13.72 -32.93
N LEU A 496 -18.03 14.10 -32.88
CA LEU A 496 -19.10 13.19 -32.45
C LEU A 496 -19.24 11.98 -33.40
N THR A 497 -19.14 12.20 -34.73
CA THR A 497 -19.19 11.13 -35.74
C THR A 497 -18.00 10.15 -35.56
N SER A 498 -16.79 10.64 -35.26
CA SER A 498 -15.62 9.78 -34.99
C SER A 498 -15.83 8.85 -33.79
N LEU A 499 -16.72 9.20 -32.87
CA LEU A 499 -17.12 8.40 -31.70
C LEU A 499 -18.37 7.53 -31.97
N GLY A 500 -18.92 7.56 -33.22
CA GLY A 500 -20.09 6.77 -33.62
C GLY A 500 -21.43 7.39 -33.22
N TYR A 501 -21.50 8.71 -32.95
CA TYR A 501 -22.74 9.42 -32.72
C TYR A 501 -23.29 10.01 -34.04
N GLU A 502 -24.57 9.76 -34.31
CA GLU A 502 -25.29 10.47 -35.36
C GLU A 502 -25.55 11.92 -34.89
N SER A 503 -25.19 12.89 -35.72
CA SER A 503 -25.24 14.31 -35.35
C SER A 503 -25.88 15.16 -36.46
N ASP A 504 -26.97 14.66 -37.06
CA ASP A 504 -27.62 15.27 -38.24
C ASP A 504 -28.58 16.43 -37.87
N ALA A 505 -28.74 16.74 -36.61
CA ALA A 505 -29.69 17.76 -36.18
C ALA A 505 -29.00 19.07 -35.83
N HIS A 506 -29.51 20.16 -36.38
CA HIS A 506 -29.18 21.53 -35.97
C HIS A 506 -29.72 21.80 -34.52
N ILE A 507 -29.25 21.00 -33.57
CA ILE A 507 -29.68 21.03 -32.16
C ILE A 507 -28.47 21.38 -31.30
N GLY A 508 -28.62 22.42 -30.52
CA GLY A 508 -27.66 22.76 -29.47
C GLY A 508 -27.83 21.82 -28.28
N ILE A 509 -26.73 21.23 -27.85
CA ILE A 509 -26.69 20.41 -26.62
C ILE A 509 -25.71 21.06 -25.64
N ASN A 510 -26.10 21.06 -24.38
CA ASN A 510 -25.29 21.52 -23.28
C ASN A 510 -24.01 20.67 -23.15
N GLY A 511 -22.88 21.30 -22.86
CA GLY A 511 -21.59 20.62 -22.75
C GLY A 511 -21.56 19.49 -21.74
N ILE A 512 -22.22 19.66 -20.59
CA ILE A 512 -22.34 18.60 -19.56
C ILE A 512 -23.02 17.35 -20.12
N ASP A 513 -24.11 17.52 -20.91
CA ASP A 513 -24.86 16.39 -21.44
C ASP A 513 -24.10 15.68 -22.56
N LEU A 514 -23.24 16.40 -23.29
CA LEU A 514 -22.30 15.79 -24.23
C LEU A 514 -21.21 15.01 -23.53
N VAL A 515 -20.56 15.59 -22.51
CA VAL A 515 -19.49 14.93 -21.75
C VAL A 515 -19.99 13.66 -21.04
N LYS A 516 -21.26 13.60 -20.60
CA LYS A 516 -21.85 12.37 -20.04
C LYS A 516 -21.96 11.22 -21.04
N ARG A 517 -21.88 11.47 -22.34
CA ARG A 517 -21.89 10.40 -23.36
C ARG A 517 -20.60 9.56 -23.26
N PRO A 518 -20.67 8.24 -23.49
CA PRO A 518 -19.48 7.39 -23.57
C PRO A 518 -18.44 7.93 -24.56
N ASN A 519 -17.16 7.86 -24.16
CA ASN A 519 -16.01 8.28 -24.96
C ASN A 519 -15.90 9.78 -25.30
N VAL A 520 -16.91 10.61 -25.05
CA VAL A 520 -16.77 12.07 -25.18
C VAL A 520 -15.92 12.57 -24.02
N THR A 521 -14.83 13.30 -24.29
CA THR A 521 -13.98 13.92 -23.26
C THR A 521 -14.11 15.42 -23.27
N THR A 522 -14.00 16.04 -22.09
CA THR A 522 -14.03 17.50 -21.95
C THR A 522 -12.95 18.16 -22.78
N LYS A 523 -11.71 17.63 -22.75
CA LYS A 523 -10.56 18.16 -23.49
C LYS A 523 -10.80 18.20 -24.98
N GLU A 524 -11.25 17.09 -25.58
CA GLU A 524 -11.49 17.00 -27.01
C GLU A 524 -12.73 17.79 -27.45
N LEU A 525 -13.77 17.80 -26.63
CA LEU A 525 -14.97 18.58 -26.89
C LEU A 525 -14.66 20.09 -26.94
N LEU A 526 -13.91 20.62 -25.97
CA LEU A 526 -13.50 22.03 -25.94
C LEU A 526 -12.57 22.39 -27.11
N ALA A 527 -11.69 21.48 -27.50
CA ALA A 527 -10.83 21.68 -28.68
C ALA A 527 -11.63 21.89 -29.98
N THR A 528 -12.87 21.37 -30.09
CA THR A 528 -13.73 21.61 -31.25
C THR A 528 -14.13 23.08 -31.44
N ILE A 529 -14.21 23.84 -30.36
CA ILE A 529 -14.52 25.27 -30.36
C ILE A 529 -13.28 26.14 -30.15
N GLY A 530 -12.07 25.54 -30.18
CA GLY A 530 -10.80 26.26 -30.08
C GLY A 530 -10.36 26.60 -28.67
N GLU A 531 -10.99 26.02 -27.65
CA GLU A 531 -10.64 26.22 -26.24
C GLU A 531 -9.64 25.15 -25.79
N GLU A 532 -8.62 25.58 -25.05
CA GLU A 532 -7.66 24.70 -24.40
C GLU A 532 -7.94 24.57 -22.90
N VAL A 533 -7.78 23.37 -22.38
CA VAL A 533 -7.98 23.07 -20.96
C VAL A 533 -6.83 22.19 -20.45
N ASP A 534 -6.46 22.38 -19.21
CA ASP A 534 -5.52 21.47 -18.53
C ASP A 534 -6.08 20.05 -18.50
N GLU A 535 -5.23 19.08 -18.88
CA GLU A 535 -5.64 17.68 -19.04
C GLU A 535 -6.09 17.04 -17.74
N GLU A 536 -5.45 17.38 -16.64
CA GLU A 536 -5.79 16.80 -15.33
C GLU A 536 -7.13 17.34 -14.83
N ILE A 537 -7.35 18.64 -14.98
CA ILE A 537 -8.64 19.31 -14.66
C ILE A 537 -9.76 18.73 -15.53
N ALA A 538 -9.53 18.57 -16.84
CA ALA A 538 -10.50 18.00 -17.76
C ALA A 538 -10.86 16.55 -17.40
N ASN A 539 -9.87 15.73 -17.11
CA ASN A 539 -10.06 14.34 -16.69
C ASN A 539 -10.85 14.23 -15.38
N GLN A 540 -10.59 15.11 -14.43
CA GLN A 540 -11.32 15.14 -13.16
C GLN A 540 -12.79 15.53 -13.38
N CYS A 541 -13.05 16.56 -14.19
CA CYS A 541 -14.38 16.97 -14.59
C CYS A 541 -15.13 15.82 -15.29
N ASP A 542 -14.50 15.13 -16.22
CA ASP A 542 -15.09 13.96 -16.91
C ASP A 542 -15.53 12.87 -15.93
N ILE A 543 -14.71 12.56 -14.92
CA ILE A 543 -15.03 11.54 -13.93
C ILE A 543 -16.21 11.99 -13.06
N GLU A 544 -16.18 13.21 -12.54
CA GLU A 544 -17.27 13.73 -11.68
C GLU A 544 -18.60 13.77 -12.44
N LEU A 545 -18.62 14.24 -13.68
CA LEU A 545 -19.84 14.34 -14.49
C LEU A 545 -20.40 12.97 -14.92
N LYS A 546 -19.54 12.07 -15.42
CA LYS A 546 -19.98 10.75 -15.91
C LYS A 546 -20.44 9.81 -14.80
N TYR A 547 -19.83 9.90 -13.64
CA TYR A 547 -20.10 8.99 -12.53
C TYR A 547 -20.92 9.61 -11.40
N ALA A 548 -21.43 10.84 -11.56
CA ALA A 548 -22.17 11.60 -10.53
C ALA A 548 -23.24 10.76 -9.81
N GLY A 549 -24.12 10.10 -10.56
CA GLY A 549 -25.20 9.29 -9.97
C GLY A 549 -24.70 8.07 -9.18
N TYR A 550 -23.63 7.44 -9.62
CA TYR A 550 -22.99 6.33 -8.91
C TYR A 550 -22.24 6.79 -7.67
N ILE A 551 -21.56 7.95 -7.74
CA ILE A 551 -20.89 8.59 -6.61
C ILE A 551 -21.89 8.94 -5.53
N ASP A 552 -23.03 9.57 -5.89
CA ASP A 552 -24.08 9.92 -4.95
C ASP A 552 -24.73 8.70 -4.28
N LYS A 553 -24.94 7.62 -5.05
CA LYS A 553 -25.40 6.37 -4.49
C LYS A 553 -24.40 5.81 -3.48
N ALA A 554 -23.11 5.76 -3.85
CA ALA A 554 -22.04 5.28 -2.97
C ALA A 554 -21.92 6.14 -1.69
N LYS A 555 -22.03 7.47 -1.79
CA LYS A 555 -22.06 8.38 -0.62
C LYS A 555 -23.22 8.08 0.32
N ARG A 556 -24.42 7.85 -0.20
CA ARG A 556 -25.59 7.48 0.62
C ARG A 556 -25.40 6.15 1.35
N GLU A 557 -24.84 5.15 0.67
CA GLU A 557 -24.53 3.85 1.28
C GLU A 557 -23.43 3.98 2.34
N ALA A 558 -22.39 4.76 2.08
CA ALA A 558 -21.32 5.04 3.03
C ALA A 558 -21.82 5.74 4.30
N ASN A 559 -22.73 6.71 4.17
CA ASN A 559 -23.31 7.41 5.30
C ASN A 559 -24.13 6.46 6.21
N LYS A 560 -24.87 5.50 5.63
CA LYS A 560 -25.57 4.48 6.42
C LYS A 560 -24.59 3.62 7.24
N LEU A 561 -23.46 3.23 6.65
CA LEU A 561 -22.43 2.48 7.39
C LEU A 561 -21.77 3.34 8.48
N LYS A 562 -21.54 4.62 8.22
CA LYS A 562 -21.01 5.56 9.22
C LYS A 562 -21.96 5.68 10.43
N GLU A 563 -23.28 5.72 10.21
CA GLU A 563 -24.28 5.68 11.29
C GLU A 563 -24.15 4.41 12.13
N MET A 564 -23.94 3.24 11.50
CA MET A 564 -23.72 1.97 12.19
C MET A 564 -22.38 1.96 12.94
N ASP A 565 -21.33 2.55 12.41
CA ASP A 565 -20.03 2.71 13.09
C ASP A 565 -20.14 3.69 14.28
N GLY A 566 -21.10 4.60 14.27
CA GLY A 566 -21.45 5.47 15.40
C GLY A 566 -22.09 4.74 16.59
N ILE A 567 -22.70 3.56 16.37
CA ILE A 567 -23.34 2.78 17.43
C ILE A 567 -22.26 1.94 18.14
N LYS A 568 -21.84 2.40 19.32
CA LYS A 568 -20.76 1.77 20.09
C LYS A 568 -21.26 0.52 20.83
N LEU A 569 -20.41 -0.51 20.84
CA LEU A 569 -20.53 -1.70 21.67
C LEU A 569 -19.53 -1.56 22.84
N GLY A 570 -19.98 -1.80 24.05
CA GLY A 570 -19.09 -1.80 25.23
C GLY A 570 -18.04 -2.93 25.13
N VAL A 571 -16.89 -2.73 25.74
CA VAL A 571 -15.81 -3.76 25.79
C VAL A 571 -16.31 -5.04 26.43
N ASP A 572 -17.23 -4.94 27.40
CA ASP A 572 -17.83 -6.04 28.15
C ASP A 572 -19.25 -6.37 27.68
N PHE A 573 -19.61 -5.98 26.43
CA PHE A 573 -20.94 -6.26 25.89
C PHE A 573 -21.25 -7.77 25.89
N ASN A 574 -22.32 -8.14 26.58
CA ASN A 574 -22.73 -9.55 26.75
C ASN A 574 -23.64 -9.98 25.60
N TYR A 575 -23.08 -10.68 24.61
CA TYR A 575 -23.84 -11.18 23.45
C TYR A 575 -24.81 -12.32 23.80
N ASP A 576 -24.67 -12.95 24.99
CA ASP A 576 -25.57 -14.01 25.42
C ASP A 576 -26.95 -13.47 25.87
N GLU A 577 -27.01 -12.20 26.24
CA GLU A 577 -28.26 -11.50 26.56
C GLU A 577 -29.04 -11.02 25.33
N VAL A 578 -28.47 -11.16 24.14
CA VAL A 578 -29.12 -10.76 22.89
C VAL A 578 -29.89 -11.94 22.29
N ASP A 579 -31.20 -11.89 22.40
CA ASP A 579 -32.09 -12.91 21.82
C ASP A 579 -32.03 -12.89 20.28
N ASN A 580 -32.26 -14.04 19.65
CA ASN A 580 -32.35 -14.23 18.20
C ASN A 580 -31.07 -13.95 17.40
N LEU A 581 -29.89 -13.84 18.03
CA LEU A 581 -28.63 -13.96 17.30
C LEU A 581 -28.43 -15.39 16.79
N SER A 582 -27.94 -15.52 15.57
CA SER A 582 -27.50 -16.82 15.06
C SER A 582 -26.37 -17.40 15.94
N ILE A 583 -26.26 -18.72 16.03
CA ILE A 583 -25.20 -19.37 16.82
C ILE A 583 -23.82 -18.94 16.31
N GLU A 584 -23.62 -18.92 14.99
CA GLU A 584 -22.37 -18.48 14.37
C GLU A 584 -22.11 -17.00 14.65
N GLY A 585 -23.11 -16.13 14.45
CA GLY A 585 -23.01 -14.68 14.74
C GLY A 585 -22.61 -14.43 16.18
N ARG A 586 -23.24 -15.07 17.15
CA ARG A 586 -22.92 -14.97 18.58
C ARG A 586 -21.48 -15.38 18.86
N GLN A 587 -21.05 -16.55 18.37
CA GLN A 587 -19.68 -17.03 18.56
C GLN A 587 -18.63 -16.07 17.98
N LYS A 588 -18.90 -15.53 16.78
CA LYS A 588 -18.01 -14.56 16.13
C LYS A 588 -17.95 -13.25 16.90
N LEU A 589 -19.08 -12.69 17.27
CA LEU A 589 -19.16 -11.45 18.04
C LEU A 589 -18.44 -11.56 19.41
N THR A 590 -18.65 -12.67 20.12
CA THR A 590 -17.96 -12.96 21.38
C THR A 590 -16.44 -13.09 21.21
N LYS A 591 -16.02 -13.73 20.11
CA LYS A 591 -14.59 -13.90 19.81
C LYS A 591 -13.90 -12.59 19.43
N TYR A 592 -14.51 -11.81 18.53
CA TYR A 592 -13.86 -10.61 17.95
C TYR A 592 -14.11 -9.33 18.74
N LYS A 593 -15.16 -9.30 19.58
CA LYS A 593 -15.53 -8.15 20.43
C LYS A 593 -15.47 -6.83 19.67
N PRO A 594 -16.25 -6.65 18.60
CA PRO A 594 -16.24 -5.43 17.81
C PRO A 594 -16.61 -4.22 18.69
N ALA A 595 -15.98 -3.09 18.45
CA ALA A 595 -16.25 -1.86 19.21
C ALA A 595 -17.51 -1.13 18.73
N THR A 596 -18.01 -1.44 17.53
CA THR A 596 -19.19 -0.80 16.94
C THR A 596 -20.06 -1.81 16.19
N VAL A 597 -21.33 -1.46 15.98
CA VAL A 597 -22.25 -2.27 15.15
C VAL A 597 -21.76 -2.35 13.70
N GLY A 598 -21.17 -1.27 13.18
CA GLY A 598 -20.55 -1.28 11.85
C GLY A 598 -19.40 -2.28 11.76
N GLN A 599 -18.51 -2.36 12.75
CA GLN A 599 -17.48 -3.40 12.82
C GLN A 599 -18.08 -4.81 12.89
N ALA A 600 -19.12 -5.00 13.70
CA ALA A 600 -19.84 -6.27 13.80
C ALA A 600 -20.35 -6.74 12.43
N SER A 601 -20.89 -5.83 11.62
CA SER A 601 -21.44 -6.15 10.28
C SER A 601 -20.38 -6.64 9.28
N ARG A 602 -19.10 -6.35 9.52
CA ARG A 602 -17.98 -6.73 8.65
C ARG A 602 -17.33 -8.07 9.06
N ILE A 603 -17.76 -8.67 10.15
CA ILE A 603 -17.24 -9.96 10.61
C ILE A 603 -17.86 -11.09 9.78
N SER A 604 -17.02 -11.91 9.16
CA SER A 604 -17.48 -13.08 8.40
C SER A 604 -18.22 -14.06 9.30
N GLY A 605 -19.44 -14.43 8.93
CA GLY A 605 -20.35 -15.28 9.71
C GLY A 605 -21.35 -14.49 10.58
N VAL A 606 -21.28 -13.16 10.58
CA VAL A 606 -22.34 -12.28 11.12
C VAL A 606 -23.20 -11.82 9.96
N ASN A 607 -24.48 -12.14 9.95
CA ASN A 607 -25.40 -11.84 8.86
C ASN A 607 -26.20 -10.54 9.11
N PRO A 608 -26.84 -9.95 8.09
CA PRO A 608 -27.63 -8.72 8.25
C PRO A 608 -28.76 -8.82 9.29
N ALA A 609 -29.34 -10.01 9.50
CA ALA A 609 -30.36 -10.20 10.53
C ALA A 609 -29.76 -10.13 11.94
N ASP A 610 -28.55 -10.71 12.16
CA ASP A 610 -27.81 -10.56 13.41
C ASP A 610 -27.54 -9.09 13.74
N ILE A 611 -27.18 -8.29 12.73
CA ILE A 611 -26.91 -6.86 12.89
C ILE A 611 -28.17 -6.09 13.27
N ALA A 612 -29.30 -6.40 12.62
CA ALA A 612 -30.59 -5.77 12.97
C ALA A 612 -31.01 -6.10 14.42
N VAL A 613 -30.87 -7.36 14.81
CA VAL A 613 -31.14 -7.83 16.18
C VAL A 613 -30.22 -7.14 17.19
N LEU A 614 -28.92 -7.05 16.89
CA LEU A 614 -27.94 -6.38 17.74
C LEU A 614 -28.26 -4.89 17.93
N ALA A 615 -28.59 -4.18 16.85
CA ALA A 615 -28.96 -2.77 16.91
C ALA A 615 -30.23 -2.53 17.75
N ILE A 616 -31.22 -3.43 17.68
CA ILE A 616 -32.43 -3.39 18.50
C ILE A 616 -32.10 -3.65 19.97
N ALA A 617 -31.29 -4.67 20.26
CA ALA A 617 -30.88 -5.02 21.62
C ALA A 617 -30.18 -3.84 22.32
N ILE A 618 -29.28 -3.15 21.61
CA ILE A 618 -28.59 -1.96 22.12
C ILE A 618 -29.58 -0.83 22.46
N LYS A 619 -30.57 -0.57 21.58
CA LYS A 619 -31.62 0.41 21.82
C LYS A 619 -32.49 0.07 23.04
N GLN A 620 -32.65 -1.21 23.33
CA GLN A 620 -33.37 -1.72 24.50
C GLN A 620 -32.53 -1.77 25.79
N GLY A 621 -31.24 -1.42 25.71
CA GLY A 621 -30.32 -1.45 26.84
C GLY A 621 -29.84 -2.85 27.25
N LYS A 622 -30.08 -3.88 26.41
CA LYS A 622 -29.57 -5.25 26.64
C LYS A 622 -28.08 -5.33 26.33
N GLY A 623 -27.38 -6.25 27.02
CA GLY A 623 -25.95 -6.53 26.80
C GLY A 623 -24.97 -5.51 27.39
N ARG A 624 -25.46 -4.57 28.22
CA ARG A 624 -24.62 -3.55 28.90
C ARG A 624 -24.08 -4.03 30.23
#